data_b2f7f4926415b2134e98c4bc1fb90c36
#
_entry.id   b2f7f4926415b2134e98c4bc1fb90c36
#
_cell.length_a   1.000
_cell.length_b   1.000
_cell.length_c   1.000
_cell.angle_alpha   90.00
_cell.angle_beta   90.00
_cell.angle_gamma   90.00
#
_symmetry.space_group_name_H-M   'P 1'
#
loop_
_entity.id
_entity.type
_entity.pdbx_description
1 polymer ?
#
loop_
_entity_poly.entity_id
_entity_poly.type
_entity_poly.pdbx_seq_one_letter_code
_entity_poly.pdbx_strand_id
1 'polypeptide(L)'
;MKTLKVVAAGLGYNLLERNGMLEMAGLKFHSAPSVFPAVTCVAQASLRTGLAPAEHGMVSKGWWSEELRKPLFWEQSSRIVKGRRVWTDRRAQGGTVGMFFFQQSLGEEADVLVSPAPIHKHGGGMVMSCYTKPTGMAPILEKLCGKFPLWRYWGPLASPKVGRKCVSWFEAMTDAHDVDEAYLYLPTLDYAAQKSGPDSPAAQAALKEFRRQLERVADICMRRGCELKVVGDYEITEVTAEPVRPNVVLRRNDLFRTRTIAGMSYPDFYQSTAFAMCDHEFCVVYGEERAKAVELLLATGDYELPDEACRASLGDFTVLLAKGGSWCDYAWWTDKREAPDFASHVDIHNKPGYDPKELFFFNRGIVKGTHGRKCAVAQSE
;
A
#
# COMPACT_ATOMS: atom_id res chain seq x y z
N MET A 1 -14.61 10.07 -21.49
CA MET A 1 -14.53 9.79 -20.01
C MET A 1 -15.49 10.72 -19.28
N LYS A 2 -16.37 10.18 -18.43
CA LYS A 2 -17.35 10.96 -17.65
C LYS A 2 -16.86 11.29 -16.25
N THR A 3 -16.14 10.36 -15.63
CA THR A 3 -15.63 10.51 -14.26
C THR A 3 -14.22 9.99 -14.14
N LEU A 4 -13.35 10.73 -13.46
CA LEU A 4 -12.03 10.30 -13.02
C LEU A 4 -11.97 10.31 -11.49
N LYS A 5 -11.62 9.16 -10.90
CA LYS A 5 -11.32 9.03 -9.47
C LYS A 5 -9.82 8.90 -9.26
N VAL A 6 -9.22 9.84 -8.56
CA VAL A 6 -7.80 9.81 -8.17
C VAL A 6 -7.70 9.34 -6.74
N VAL A 7 -6.92 8.28 -6.50
CA VAL A 7 -6.52 7.86 -5.16
C VAL A 7 -5.09 8.32 -4.93
N ALA A 8 -4.88 9.10 -3.89
CA ALA A 8 -3.58 9.69 -3.58
C ALA A 8 -3.01 9.10 -2.28
N ALA A 9 -1.84 8.44 -2.41
CA ALA A 9 -1.14 7.89 -1.27
C ALA A 9 -0.77 8.96 -0.26
N GLY A 10 -1.11 8.75 1.00
CA GLY A 10 -0.74 9.63 2.10
C GLY A 10 -1.42 11.00 2.08
N LEU A 11 -2.53 11.18 1.37
CA LEU A 11 -3.28 12.43 1.33
C LEU A 11 -4.21 12.53 2.56
N GLY A 12 -3.62 12.78 3.74
CA GLY A 12 -4.35 13.06 4.97
C GLY A 12 -5.05 14.41 4.95
N TYR A 13 -6.19 14.51 5.63
CA TYR A 13 -6.89 15.79 5.79
C TYR A 13 -6.04 16.79 6.60
N ASN A 14 -5.48 16.35 7.74
CA ASN A 14 -4.65 17.21 8.57
C ASN A 14 -3.37 17.68 7.85
N LEU A 15 -2.84 16.87 6.91
CA LEU A 15 -1.73 17.30 6.05
C LEU A 15 -2.11 18.54 5.23
N LEU A 16 -3.30 18.53 4.62
CA LEU A 16 -3.77 19.67 3.82
C LEU A 16 -4.11 20.87 4.71
N GLU A 17 -4.80 20.66 5.82
CA GLU A 17 -5.23 21.69 6.74
C GLU A 17 -4.05 22.48 7.31
N ARG A 18 -3.03 21.81 7.88
CA ARG A 18 -1.85 22.46 8.45
C ARG A 18 -0.95 23.16 7.41
N ASN A 19 -1.12 22.82 6.13
CA ASN A 19 -0.42 23.50 5.03
C ASN A 19 -1.26 24.55 4.31
N GLY A 20 -2.50 24.81 4.74
CA GLY A 20 -3.39 25.77 4.09
C GLY A 20 -3.77 25.39 2.66
N MET A 21 -3.87 24.07 2.36
CA MET A 21 -4.07 23.52 1.02
C MET A 21 -5.40 22.76 0.88
N LEU A 22 -6.41 23.12 1.65
CA LEU A 22 -7.77 22.56 1.53
C LEU A 22 -8.47 22.93 0.21
N GLU A 23 -7.89 23.84 -0.56
CA GLU A 23 -8.30 24.15 -1.91
C GLU A 23 -7.11 23.96 -2.86
N MET A 24 -7.24 23.04 -3.84
CA MET A 24 -6.21 22.76 -4.86
C MET A 24 -6.86 22.37 -6.18
N ALA A 25 -6.28 22.81 -7.29
CA ALA A 25 -6.70 22.43 -8.64
C ALA A 25 -8.21 22.66 -8.90
N GLY A 26 -8.82 23.67 -8.28
CA GLY A 26 -10.24 23.96 -8.38
C GLY A 26 -11.15 23.06 -7.53
N LEU A 27 -10.58 22.18 -6.70
CA LEU A 27 -11.30 21.29 -5.79
C LEU A 27 -11.22 21.80 -4.36
N LYS A 28 -12.32 21.64 -3.60
CA LYS A 28 -12.35 21.79 -2.15
C LYS A 28 -12.28 20.43 -1.49
N PHE A 29 -11.46 20.31 -0.44
CA PHE A 29 -11.26 19.09 0.31
C PHE A 29 -11.91 19.17 1.68
N HIS A 30 -12.63 18.13 2.04
CA HIS A 30 -13.22 17.89 3.35
C HIS A 30 -12.63 16.65 4.01
N SER A 31 -12.84 16.52 5.30
CA SER A 31 -12.43 15.36 6.09
C SER A 31 -13.37 14.20 5.85
N ALA A 32 -12.81 13.03 5.54
CA ALA A 32 -13.54 11.76 5.48
C ALA A 32 -12.79 10.69 6.30
N PRO A 33 -13.49 9.71 6.89
CA PRO A 33 -12.82 8.63 7.61
C PRO A 33 -12.09 7.71 6.62
N SER A 34 -10.85 7.32 6.94
CA SER A 34 -10.16 6.26 6.20
C SER A 34 -10.85 4.91 6.43
N VAL A 35 -10.58 3.94 5.56
CA VAL A 35 -10.79 2.53 5.89
C VAL A 35 -9.81 2.12 6.99
N PHE A 36 -10.05 0.96 7.63
CA PHE A 36 -9.13 0.40 8.61
C PHE A 36 -8.84 -1.07 8.28
N PRO A 37 -7.55 -1.49 8.27
CA PRO A 37 -6.33 -0.69 8.44
C PRO A 37 -6.09 0.30 7.29
N ALA A 38 -5.54 1.48 7.62
CA ALA A 38 -5.34 2.57 6.66
C ALA A 38 -4.04 2.37 5.87
N VAL A 39 -4.10 1.50 4.88
CA VAL A 39 -3.01 1.19 3.94
C VAL A 39 -3.54 1.08 2.51
N THR A 40 -2.70 1.34 1.53
CA THR A 40 -3.05 1.42 0.09
C THR A 40 -3.89 0.24 -0.39
N CYS A 41 -3.45 -0.99 -0.10
CA CYS A 41 -4.11 -2.20 -0.64
C CYS A 41 -5.53 -2.36 -0.10
N VAL A 42 -5.75 -2.05 1.18
CA VAL A 42 -7.07 -2.10 1.83
C VAL A 42 -7.97 -0.98 1.30
N ALA A 43 -7.46 0.26 1.22
CA ALA A 43 -8.21 1.40 0.70
C ALA A 43 -8.62 1.19 -0.76
N GLN A 44 -7.73 0.70 -1.60
CA GLN A 44 -8.03 0.40 -3.00
C GLN A 44 -9.00 -0.78 -3.15
N ALA A 45 -8.93 -1.80 -2.28
CA ALA A 45 -9.88 -2.90 -2.29
C ALA A 45 -11.30 -2.43 -1.92
N SER A 46 -11.44 -1.64 -0.84
CA SER A 46 -12.72 -1.05 -0.44
C SER A 46 -13.27 -0.11 -1.52
N LEU A 47 -12.43 0.73 -2.14
CA LEU A 47 -12.87 1.62 -3.23
C LEU A 47 -13.43 0.85 -4.44
N ARG A 48 -12.81 -0.29 -4.81
CA ARG A 48 -13.20 -1.11 -5.97
C ARG A 48 -14.48 -1.92 -5.73
N THR A 49 -14.73 -2.30 -4.49
CA THR A 49 -15.79 -3.24 -4.15
C THR A 49 -16.95 -2.60 -3.39
N GLY A 50 -16.73 -1.47 -2.71
CA GLY A 50 -17.67 -0.89 -1.75
C GLY A 50 -17.82 -1.70 -0.46
N LEU A 51 -16.95 -2.71 -0.25
CA LEU A 51 -17.02 -3.66 0.87
C LEU A 51 -16.03 -3.32 1.97
N ALA A 52 -16.25 -3.88 3.16
CA ALA A 52 -15.34 -3.83 4.29
C ALA A 52 -14.19 -4.86 4.13
N PRO A 53 -13.07 -4.71 4.86
CA PRO A 53 -11.95 -5.64 4.85
C PRO A 53 -12.32 -7.10 5.12
N ALA A 54 -13.27 -7.35 6.03
CA ALA A 54 -13.82 -8.68 6.31
C ALA A 54 -14.40 -9.36 5.06
N GLU A 55 -15.01 -8.58 4.17
CA GLU A 55 -15.73 -9.08 3.01
C GLU A 55 -14.83 -9.20 1.78
N HIS A 56 -14.00 -8.17 1.49
CA HIS A 56 -13.09 -8.25 0.33
C HIS A 56 -11.77 -8.98 0.64
N GLY A 57 -11.49 -9.31 1.91
CA GLY A 57 -10.39 -10.15 2.35
C GLY A 57 -9.01 -9.49 2.40
N MET A 58 -8.90 -8.18 2.11
CA MET A 58 -7.64 -7.43 2.19
C MET A 58 -7.55 -6.69 3.51
N VAL A 59 -6.55 -7.01 4.34
CA VAL A 59 -6.32 -6.37 5.65
C VAL A 59 -4.92 -5.79 5.80
N SER A 60 -4.03 -6.04 4.83
CA SER A 60 -2.67 -5.48 4.78
C SER A 60 -2.14 -5.51 3.35
N LYS A 61 -0.90 -5.08 3.14
CA LYS A 61 -0.14 -5.29 1.88
C LYS A 61 0.24 -6.74 1.67
N GLY A 62 0.15 -7.56 2.73
CA GLY A 62 0.41 -8.99 2.73
C GLY A 62 -0.83 -9.82 2.99
N TRP A 63 -0.76 -11.05 2.54
CA TRP A 63 -1.80 -12.05 2.72
C TRP A 63 -1.18 -13.37 3.16
N TRP A 64 -1.82 -14.05 4.14
CA TRP A 64 -1.43 -15.39 4.54
C TRP A 64 -2.21 -16.43 3.74
N SER A 65 -1.50 -17.33 3.07
CA SER A 65 -2.11 -18.48 2.42
C SER A 65 -2.08 -19.67 3.38
N GLU A 66 -3.25 -20.04 3.92
CA GLU A 66 -3.37 -21.26 4.74
C GLU A 66 -3.02 -22.51 3.95
N GLU A 67 -3.45 -22.59 2.69
CA GLU A 67 -3.18 -23.73 1.81
C GLU A 67 -1.68 -23.93 1.55
N LEU A 68 -0.97 -22.83 1.28
CA LEU A 68 0.47 -22.86 0.99
C LEU A 68 1.33 -22.72 2.25
N ARG A 69 0.74 -22.40 3.40
CA ARG A 69 1.43 -22.02 4.65
C ARG A 69 2.57 -21.02 4.40
N LYS A 70 2.23 -19.96 3.69
CA LYS A 70 3.20 -19.00 3.16
C LYS A 70 2.65 -17.58 3.23
N PRO A 71 3.45 -16.59 3.68
CA PRO A 71 3.13 -15.19 3.51
C PRO A 71 3.32 -14.78 2.04
N LEU A 72 2.38 -13.99 1.52
CA LEU A 72 2.40 -13.45 0.17
C LEU A 72 2.28 -11.93 0.27
N PHE A 73 3.40 -11.23 0.15
CA PHE A 73 3.42 -9.77 0.11
C PHE A 73 3.44 -9.27 -1.33
N TRP A 74 2.77 -8.15 -1.56
CA TRP A 74 2.72 -7.49 -2.86
C TRP A 74 2.26 -8.38 -4.01
N GLU A 75 1.47 -9.43 -3.74
CA GLU A 75 0.83 -10.19 -4.79
C GLU A 75 -0.07 -9.26 -5.62
N GLN A 76 0.12 -9.25 -6.94
CA GLN A 76 -0.53 -8.29 -7.83
C GLN A 76 -1.81 -8.81 -8.49
N SER A 77 -2.19 -10.05 -8.25
CA SER A 77 -3.41 -10.63 -8.80
C SER A 77 -4.66 -9.94 -8.22
N SER A 78 -5.56 -9.47 -9.08
CA SER A 78 -6.85 -8.92 -8.65
C SER A 78 -7.76 -9.97 -7.99
N ARG A 79 -7.47 -11.26 -8.20
CA ARG A 79 -8.27 -12.38 -7.66
C ARG A 79 -8.21 -12.49 -6.14
N ILE A 80 -7.18 -11.92 -5.49
CA ILE A 80 -7.10 -11.90 -4.02
C ILE A 80 -8.08 -10.90 -3.38
N VAL A 81 -8.57 -9.92 -4.16
CA VAL A 81 -9.60 -8.98 -3.73
C VAL A 81 -10.97 -9.57 -4.05
N LYS A 82 -11.64 -10.08 -3.03
CA LYS A 82 -12.96 -10.69 -3.15
C LYS A 82 -14.05 -9.64 -3.40
N GLY A 83 -15.20 -10.10 -3.85
CA GLY A 83 -16.39 -9.27 -4.04
C GLY A 83 -16.55 -8.70 -5.45
N ARG A 84 -17.79 -8.33 -5.72
CA ARG A 84 -18.21 -7.71 -6.97
C ARG A 84 -17.64 -6.30 -7.06
N ARG A 85 -17.24 -5.85 -8.25
CA ARG A 85 -16.73 -4.49 -8.47
C ARG A 85 -17.87 -3.48 -8.57
N VAL A 86 -17.65 -2.29 -8.05
CA VAL A 86 -18.64 -1.19 -8.08
C VAL A 86 -19.05 -0.80 -9.50
N TRP A 87 -18.26 -1.11 -10.49
CA TRP A 87 -18.52 -0.83 -11.92
C TRP A 87 -19.15 -2.00 -12.69
N THR A 88 -19.40 -3.14 -12.05
CA THR A 88 -19.89 -4.35 -12.76
C THR A 88 -21.19 -4.10 -13.52
N ASP A 89 -22.16 -3.38 -12.92
CA ASP A 89 -23.44 -3.08 -13.59
C ASP A 89 -23.26 -2.12 -14.76
N ARG A 90 -22.38 -1.11 -14.62
CA ARG A 90 -22.05 -0.20 -15.71
C ARG A 90 -21.47 -0.97 -16.90
N ARG A 91 -20.53 -1.88 -16.65
CA ARG A 91 -19.95 -2.72 -17.71
C ARG A 91 -20.97 -3.64 -18.36
N ALA A 92 -21.87 -4.22 -17.59
CA ALA A 92 -22.96 -5.04 -18.12
C ALA A 92 -23.91 -4.26 -19.05
N GLN A 93 -23.98 -2.93 -18.87
CA GLN A 93 -24.73 -2.00 -19.73
C GLN A 93 -23.90 -1.43 -20.89
N GLY A 94 -22.71 -1.98 -21.15
CA GLY A 94 -21.85 -1.55 -22.24
C GLY A 94 -20.92 -0.37 -21.90
N GLY A 95 -20.89 0.10 -20.63
CA GLY A 95 -19.96 1.11 -20.20
C GLY A 95 -18.54 0.57 -20.05
N THR A 96 -17.52 1.44 -20.19
CA THR A 96 -16.10 1.10 -20.17
C THR A 96 -15.39 1.69 -18.96
N VAL A 97 -14.43 0.92 -18.41
CA VAL A 97 -13.68 1.27 -17.19
C VAL A 97 -12.18 1.19 -17.42
N GLY A 98 -11.45 2.23 -16.98
CA GLY A 98 -10.00 2.28 -16.97
C GLY A 98 -9.43 2.26 -15.56
N MET A 99 -8.33 1.53 -15.34
CA MET A 99 -7.62 1.51 -14.06
C MET A 99 -6.12 1.66 -14.27
N PHE A 100 -5.52 2.58 -13.52
CA PHE A 100 -4.14 3.01 -13.76
C PHE A 100 -3.33 3.00 -12.46
N PHE A 101 -2.28 2.17 -12.43
CA PHE A 101 -1.28 2.08 -11.36
C PHE A 101 -1.81 1.60 -10.00
N PHE A 102 -2.96 0.97 -9.94
CA PHE A 102 -3.47 0.35 -8.72
C PHE A 102 -2.67 -0.90 -8.34
N GLN A 103 -2.63 -1.20 -7.04
CA GLN A 103 -2.14 -2.46 -6.52
C GLN A 103 -3.19 -3.56 -6.73
N GLN A 104 -2.76 -4.83 -6.72
CA GLN A 104 -3.63 -6.00 -6.95
C GLN A 104 -4.56 -5.79 -8.14
N SER A 105 -4.02 -5.39 -9.27
CA SER A 105 -4.79 -5.04 -10.47
C SER A 105 -4.52 -5.93 -11.67
N LEU A 106 -3.59 -6.89 -11.59
CA LEU A 106 -3.39 -7.86 -12.68
C LEU A 106 -4.63 -8.75 -12.85
N GLY A 107 -5.19 -8.72 -14.06
CA GLY A 107 -6.40 -9.46 -14.38
C GLY A 107 -7.70 -8.80 -13.87
N GLU A 108 -7.67 -7.52 -13.50
CA GLU A 108 -8.84 -6.78 -13.06
C GLU A 108 -9.92 -6.68 -14.16
N GLU A 109 -11.19 -6.63 -13.72
CA GLU A 109 -12.36 -6.48 -14.57
C GLU A 109 -12.51 -5.04 -15.08
N ALA A 110 -11.45 -4.53 -15.71
CA ALA A 110 -11.40 -3.23 -16.38
C ALA A 110 -11.16 -3.44 -17.88
N ASP A 111 -11.54 -2.46 -18.71
CA ASP A 111 -11.39 -2.51 -20.17
C ASP A 111 -10.02 -1.97 -20.56
N VAL A 112 -9.55 -0.96 -19.86
CA VAL A 112 -8.24 -0.35 -20.03
C VAL A 112 -7.46 -0.45 -18.72
N LEU A 113 -6.22 -0.96 -18.76
CA LEU A 113 -5.43 -1.19 -17.59
C LEU A 113 -3.96 -0.83 -17.82
N VAL A 114 -3.37 -0.14 -16.84
CA VAL A 114 -1.91 -0.02 -16.67
C VAL A 114 -1.58 -0.40 -15.24
N SER A 115 -0.86 -1.49 -15.06
CA SER A 115 -0.50 -2.04 -13.75
C SER A 115 1.00 -2.21 -13.62
N PRO A 116 1.64 -1.81 -12.50
CA PRO A 116 3.03 -2.14 -12.23
C PRO A 116 3.23 -3.67 -12.20
N ALA A 117 4.12 -4.18 -13.05
CA ALA A 117 4.33 -5.63 -13.18
C ALA A 117 5.79 -5.94 -13.50
N PRO A 118 6.72 -5.85 -12.52
CA PRO A 118 8.10 -6.25 -12.72
C PRO A 118 8.20 -7.76 -12.91
N ILE A 119 9.18 -8.20 -13.71
CA ILE A 119 9.46 -9.61 -13.98
C ILE A 119 10.81 -9.95 -13.37
N HIS A 120 10.87 -10.97 -12.53
CA HIS A 120 12.13 -11.48 -11.97
C HIS A 120 12.97 -12.16 -13.03
N LYS A 121 14.27 -11.81 -13.08
CA LYS A 121 15.23 -12.45 -13.96
C LYS A 121 15.80 -13.71 -13.34
N HIS A 122 16.19 -14.69 -14.16
CA HIS A 122 16.80 -15.94 -13.72
C HIS A 122 18.06 -15.73 -12.86
N GLY A 123 18.93 -14.80 -13.23
CA GLY A 123 20.18 -14.52 -12.51
C GLY A 123 20.07 -13.42 -11.43
N GLY A 124 18.88 -13.13 -10.95
CA GLY A 124 18.59 -12.03 -10.02
C GLY A 124 18.27 -10.71 -10.70
N GLY A 125 17.75 -9.76 -9.92
CA GLY A 125 17.24 -8.48 -10.41
C GLY A 125 15.89 -8.60 -11.11
N MET A 126 15.41 -7.48 -11.68
CA MET A 126 14.09 -7.38 -12.28
C MET A 126 14.11 -6.67 -13.62
N VAL A 127 13.25 -7.09 -14.55
CA VAL A 127 12.84 -6.26 -15.68
C VAL A 127 11.71 -5.36 -15.20
N MET A 128 11.96 -4.06 -15.21
CA MET A 128 10.97 -3.06 -14.80
C MET A 128 10.00 -2.82 -15.94
N SER A 129 8.76 -3.27 -15.79
CA SER A 129 7.71 -3.15 -16.80
C SER A 129 6.35 -2.91 -16.16
N CYS A 130 5.41 -2.47 -16.98
CA CYS A 130 4.00 -2.41 -16.66
C CYS A 130 3.22 -3.39 -17.53
N TYR A 131 2.26 -4.07 -16.93
CA TYR A 131 1.23 -4.79 -17.67
C TYR A 131 0.21 -3.80 -18.22
N THR A 132 -0.26 -4.02 -19.45
CA THR A 132 -1.29 -3.19 -20.08
C THR A 132 -2.42 -4.05 -20.64
N LYS A 133 -3.63 -3.50 -20.58
CA LYS A 133 -4.79 -3.99 -21.31
C LYS A 133 -5.40 -2.79 -22.08
N PRO A 134 -5.49 -2.81 -23.41
CA PRO A 134 -5.08 -3.91 -24.31
C PRO A 134 -3.59 -4.26 -24.23
N THR A 135 -3.28 -5.53 -24.56
CA THR A 135 -1.90 -6.02 -24.57
C THR A 135 -1.05 -5.26 -25.62
N GLY A 136 0.22 -5.02 -25.31
CA GLY A 136 1.16 -4.38 -26.24
C GLY A 136 1.18 -2.86 -26.18
N MET A 137 0.38 -2.22 -25.32
CA MET A 137 0.39 -0.76 -25.18
C MET A 137 1.66 -0.21 -24.49
N ALA A 138 2.33 -1.00 -23.64
CA ALA A 138 3.51 -0.51 -22.92
C ALA A 138 4.62 0.04 -23.83
N PRO A 139 5.05 -0.61 -24.93
CA PRO A 139 6.02 -0.05 -25.86
C PRO A 139 5.53 1.23 -26.56
N ILE A 140 4.23 1.33 -26.84
CA ILE A 140 3.63 2.53 -27.45
C ILE A 140 3.69 3.70 -26.47
N LEU A 141 3.30 3.47 -25.21
CA LEU A 141 3.37 4.45 -24.13
C LEU A 141 4.82 4.88 -23.86
N GLU A 142 5.76 3.94 -23.91
CA GLU A 142 7.19 4.26 -23.77
C GLU A 142 7.68 5.18 -24.89
N LYS A 143 7.23 4.97 -26.12
CA LYS A 143 7.56 5.82 -27.26
C LYS A 143 6.95 7.22 -27.13
N LEU A 144 5.71 7.33 -26.70
CA LEU A 144 4.97 8.60 -26.57
C LEU A 144 5.41 9.42 -25.35
N CYS A 145 5.51 8.78 -24.20
CA CYS A 145 5.70 9.44 -22.92
C CYS A 145 7.07 9.17 -22.29
N GLY A 146 7.90 8.36 -22.92
CA GLY A 146 9.15 7.84 -22.36
C GLY A 146 8.93 6.70 -21.38
N LYS A 147 9.97 5.92 -21.14
CA LYS A 147 9.96 4.72 -20.29
C LYS A 147 9.42 5.01 -18.90
N PHE A 148 8.55 4.10 -18.40
CA PHE A 148 8.06 4.18 -17.03
C PHE A 148 9.15 3.74 -16.05
N PRO A 149 9.61 4.65 -15.15
CA PRO A 149 10.68 4.33 -14.22
C PRO A 149 10.14 3.61 -12.99
N LEU A 150 9.74 2.33 -13.12
CA LEU A 150 9.09 1.56 -12.05
C LEU A 150 9.90 1.53 -10.75
N TRP A 151 11.25 1.55 -10.83
CA TRP A 151 12.16 1.65 -9.69
C TRP A 151 12.06 2.99 -8.93
N ARG A 152 11.38 4.01 -9.50
CA ARG A 152 11.02 5.26 -8.83
C ARG A 152 9.59 5.27 -8.30
N TYR A 153 8.81 4.25 -8.59
CA TYR A 153 7.44 4.13 -8.16
C TYR A 153 7.35 3.60 -6.72
N TRP A 154 8.21 2.67 -6.37
CA TRP A 154 8.33 2.10 -5.02
C TRP A 154 9.79 1.80 -4.66
N GLY A 155 10.03 1.47 -3.37
CA GLY A 155 11.33 1.09 -2.86
C GLY A 155 12.28 2.25 -2.57
N PRO A 156 13.58 1.95 -2.34
CA PRO A 156 14.52 2.93 -1.80
C PRO A 156 14.83 4.12 -2.71
N LEU A 157 14.62 3.97 -4.01
CA LEU A 157 14.81 5.03 -5.02
C LEU A 157 13.50 5.69 -5.45
N ALA A 158 12.41 5.42 -4.74
CA ALA A 158 11.12 6.06 -4.99
C ALA A 158 11.23 7.60 -5.00
N SER A 159 10.45 8.22 -5.88
CA SER A 159 10.52 9.66 -6.09
C SER A 159 9.13 10.25 -6.32
N PRO A 160 8.76 11.36 -5.66
CA PRO A 160 7.49 12.05 -5.89
C PRO A 160 7.24 12.40 -7.37
N LYS A 161 8.31 12.59 -8.15
CA LYS A 161 8.22 12.94 -9.57
C LYS A 161 7.67 11.81 -10.45
N VAL A 162 7.59 10.57 -9.95
CA VAL A 162 7.01 9.45 -10.72
C VAL A 162 5.54 9.66 -11.05
N GLY A 163 4.80 10.37 -10.19
CA GLY A 163 3.41 10.73 -10.45
C GLY A 163 3.20 11.48 -11.76
N ARG A 164 4.19 12.27 -12.22
CA ARG A 164 4.14 12.89 -13.56
C ARG A 164 4.06 11.84 -14.67
N LYS A 165 4.78 10.74 -14.52
CA LYS A 165 4.74 9.62 -15.48
C LYS A 165 3.41 8.87 -15.40
N CYS A 166 2.87 8.69 -14.16
CA CYS A 166 1.54 8.12 -13.99
C CYS A 166 0.49 8.94 -14.76
N VAL A 167 0.49 10.27 -14.59
CA VAL A 167 -0.42 11.17 -15.30
C VAL A 167 -0.20 11.14 -16.82
N SER A 168 1.07 11.15 -17.28
CA SER A 168 1.35 11.13 -18.75
C SER A 168 0.92 9.82 -19.41
N TRP A 169 1.15 8.68 -18.75
CA TRP A 169 0.73 7.38 -19.26
C TRP A 169 -0.79 7.20 -19.20
N PHE A 170 -1.43 7.71 -18.13
CA PHE A 170 -2.90 7.77 -18.02
C PHE A 170 -3.50 8.57 -19.19
N GLU A 171 -3.01 9.79 -19.44
CA GLU A 171 -3.48 10.67 -20.51
C GLU A 171 -3.34 9.99 -21.88
N ALA A 172 -2.14 9.50 -22.22
CA ALA A 172 -1.89 8.84 -23.50
C ALA A 172 -2.72 7.56 -23.69
N MET A 173 -2.93 6.80 -22.62
CA MET A 173 -3.73 5.58 -22.67
C MET A 173 -5.21 5.87 -22.88
N THR A 174 -5.73 6.93 -22.23
CA THR A 174 -7.13 7.36 -22.40
C THR A 174 -7.38 8.20 -23.63
N ASP A 175 -6.34 8.72 -24.29
CA ASP A 175 -6.44 9.29 -25.65
C ASP A 175 -6.55 8.19 -26.72
N ALA A 176 -5.87 7.06 -26.50
CA ALA A 176 -5.91 5.91 -27.40
C ALA A 176 -7.15 5.02 -27.22
N HIS A 177 -7.71 4.98 -26.01
CA HIS A 177 -8.84 4.11 -25.64
C HIS A 177 -9.84 4.90 -24.78
N ASP A 178 -11.02 5.14 -25.32
CA ASP A 178 -12.06 5.85 -24.57
C ASP A 178 -12.60 4.98 -23.41
N VAL A 179 -12.81 5.61 -22.25
CA VAL A 179 -13.38 5.00 -21.08
C VAL A 179 -14.43 5.93 -20.46
N ASP A 180 -15.53 5.37 -19.94
CA ASP A 180 -16.55 6.16 -19.27
C ASP A 180 -16.11 6.56 -17.86
N GLU A 181 -15.47 5.65 -17.13
CA GLU A 181 -15.00 5.86 -15.76
C GLU A 181 -13.53 5.42 -15.63
N ALA A 182 -12.72 6.25 -15.00
CA ALA A 182 -11.31 5.95 -14.79
C ALA A 182 -10.91 6.06 -13.32
N TYR A 183 -9.94 5.23 -12.93
CA TYR A 183 -9.30 5.21 -11.62
C TYR A 183 -7.80 5.39 -11.79
N LEU A 184 -7.24 6.43 -11.17
CA LEU A 184 -5.80 6.74 -11.23
C LEU A 184 -5.21 6.75 -9.82
N TYR A 185 -4.13 6.01 -9.60
CA TYR A 185 -3.38 6.06 -8.35
C TYR A 185 -2.12 6.92 -8.48
N LEU A 186 -1.88 7.78 -7.50
CA LEU A 186 -0.70 8.66 -7.38
C LEU A 186 0.05 8.37 -6.07
N PRO A 187 1.27 7.80 -6.12
CA PRO A 187 2.05 7.44 -4.93
C PRO A 187 2.89 8.59 -4.35
N THR A 188 2.61 9.82 -4.73
CA THR A 188 3.52 10.97 -4.65
C THR A 188 3.93 11.36 -3.23
N LEU A 189 3.01 11.26 -2.24
CA LEU A 189 3.24 11.80 -0.89
C LEU A 189 3.87 10.77 0.07
N ASP A 190 3.78 9.48 -0.25
CA ASP A 190 4.07 8.38 0.65
C ASP A 190 5.54 8.34 1.13
N TYR A 191 6.45 7.92 0.28
CA TYR A 191 7.82 7.58 0.69
C TYR A 191 8.65 8.74 1.23
N ALA A 192 8.41 9.97 0.76
CA ALA A 192 9.13 11.13 1.26
C ALA A 192 8.81 11.38 2.75
N ALA A 193 7.55 11.21 3.12
CA ALA A 193 7.09 11.36 4.50
C ALA A 193 7.53 10.18 5.39
N GLN A 194 7.51 8.94 4.89
CA GLN A 194 8.02 7.79 5.64
C GLN A 194 9.52 7.91 5.94
N LYS A 195 10.32 8.34 4.96
CA LYS A 195 11.78 8.46 5.11
C LYS A 195 12.22 9.63 5.96
N SER A 196 11.55 10.76 5.85
CA SER A 196 12.05 12.03 6.38
C SER A 196 11.13 12.65 7.44
N GLY A 197 9.95 12.08 7.65
CA GLY A 197 8.88 12.62 8.51
C GLY A 197 7.84 13.42 7.72
N PRO A 198 6.58 13.44 8.20
CA PRO A 198 5.47 14.08 7.50
C PRO A 198 5.61 15.59 7.36
N ASP A 199 6.34 16.25 8.28
CA ASP A 199 6.54 17.71 8.29
C ASP A 199 7.91 18.14 7.74
N SER A 200 8.69 17.21 7.20
CA SER A 200 10.02 17.46 6.66
C SER A 200 9.99 18.31 5.38
N PRO A 201 11.10 18.99 5.04
CA PRO A 201 11.23 19.67 3.75
C PRO A 201 11.01 18.76 2.55
N ALA A 202 11.35 17.47 2.67
CA ALA A 202 11.12 16.48 1.62
C ALA A 202 9.63 16.17 1.43
N ALA A 203 8.87 16.01 2.51
CA ALA A 203 7.42 15.85 2.48
C ALA A 203 6.72 17.11 1.92
N GLN A 204 7.16 18.30 2.31
CA GLN A 204 6.67 19.57 1.77
C GLN A 204 6.94 19.71 0.26
N ALA A 205 8.11 19.28 -0.19
CA ALA A 205 8.43 19.24 -1.62
C ALA A 205 7.55 18.23 -2.38
N ALA A 206 7.24 17.08 -1.77
CA ALA A 206 6.32 16.09 -2.33
C ALA A 206 4.89 16.64 -2.43
N LEU A 207 4.42 17.38 -1.42
CA LEU A 207 3.10 18.02 -1.43
C LEU A 207 2.98 19.08 -2.56
N LYS A 208 4.01 19.90 -2.74
CA LYS A 208 4.07 20.84 -3.88
C LYS A 208 4.09 20.12 -5.23
N GLU A 209 4.76 18.98 -5.30
CA GLU A 209 4.79 18.17 -6.51
C GLU A 209 3.44 17.50 -6.78
N PHE A 210 2.75 17.00 -5.75
CA PHE A 210 1.41 16.44 -5.84
C PHE A 210 0.41 17.48 -6.37
N ARG A 211 0.45 18.72 -5.84
CA ARG A 211 -0.37 19.82 -6.34
C ARG A 211 -0.22 20.04 -7.85
N ARG A 212 1.04 20.06 -8.36
CA ARG A 212 1.29 20.23 -9.81
C ARG A 212 0.73 19.06 -10.64
N GLN A 213 0.83 17.85 -10.10
CA GLN A 213 0.27 16.65 -10.75
C GLN A 213 -1.26 16.73 -10.79
N LEU A 214 -1.88 17.16 -9.69
CA LEU A 214 -3.31 17.31 -9.60
C LEU A 214 -3.85 18.43 -10.51
N GLU A 215 -3.16 19.56 -10.58
CA GLU A 215 -3.46 20.66 -11.54
C GLU A 215 -3.47 20.11 -12.98
N ARG A 216 -2.46 19.33 -13.38
CA ARG A 216 -2.46 18.68 -14.70
C ARG A 216 -3.61 17.69 -14.90
N VAL A 217 -3.96 16.91 -13.88
CA VAL A 217 -5.12 16.00 -13.95
C VAL A 217 -6.42 16.78 -14.10
N ALA A 218 -6.58 17.88 -13.37
CA ALA A 218 -7.73 18.78 -13.48
C ALA A 218 -7.85 19.39 -14.88
N ASP A 219 -6.74 19.82 -15.49
CA ASP A 219 -6.70 20.29 -16.89
C ASP A 219 -7.13 19.22 -17.89
N ILE A 220 -6.74 17.95 -17.67
CA ILE A 220 -7.18 16.82 -18.50
C ILE A 220 -8.68 16.64 -18.38
N CYS A 221 -9.21 16.65 -17.14
CA CYS A 221 -10.65 16.52 -16.90
C CYS A 221 -11.44 17.67 -17.52
N MET A 222 -10.98 18.90 -17.34
CA MET A 222 -11.62 20.09 -17.91
C MET A 222 -11.71 20.01 -19.44
N ARG A 223 -10.62 19.65 -20.12
CA ARG A 223 -10.59 19.49 -21.60
C ARG A 223 -11.53 18.38 -22.09
N ARG A 224 -11.79 17.36 -21.29
CA ARG A 224 -12.65 16.22 -21.61
C ARG A 224 -14.07 16.36 -21.10
N GLY A 225 -14.37 17.39 -20.33
CA GLY A 225 -15.67 17.58 -19.68
C GLY A 225 -16.00 16.48 -18.66
N CYS A 226 -14.99 15.94 -17.97
CA CYS A 226 -15.19 14.89 -16.98
C CYS A 226 -15.16 15.43 -15.54
N GLU A 227 -15.95 14.79 -14.67
CA GLU A 227 -15.94 15.05 -13.24
C GLU A 227 -14.66 14.47 -12.61
N LEU A 228 -13.95 15.27 -11.82
CA LEU A 228 -12.75 14.84 -11.08
C LEU A 228 -13.10 14.63 -9.61
N LYS A 229 -12.83 13.45 -9.08
CA LYS A 229 -12.92 13.12 -7.65
C LYS A 229 -11.54 12.70 -7.14
N VAL A 230 -11.14 13.21 -5.98
CA VAL A 230 -9.85 12.88 -5.34
C VAL A 230 -10.10 12.40 -3.93
N VAL A 231 -9.45 11.30 -3.55
CA VAL A 231 -9.53 10.74 -2.19
C VAL A 231 -8.15 10.28 -1.73
N GLY A 232 -7.81 10.56 -0.48
CA GLY A 232 -6.65 10.00 0.20
C GLY A 232 -6.93 8.57 0.68
N ASP A 233 -5.90 7.78 0.80
CA ASP A 233 -6.01 6.41 1.32
C ASP A 233 -5.62 6.31 2.81
N TYR A 234 -4.69 7.14 3.29
CA TYR A 234 -4.26 7.27 4.68
C TYR A 234 -3.58 8.61 4.95
N GLU A 235 -3.27 8.87 6.23
CA GLU A 235 -2.37 9.93 6.64
C GLU A 235 -1.10 9.32 7.24
N ILE A 236 0.05 9.94 6.97
CA ILE A 236 1.33 9.55 7.57
C ILE A 236 1.55 10.36 8.84
N THR A 237 1.81 9.65 9.94
CA THR A 237 2.11 10.18 11.26
C THR A 237 3.60 10.09 11.55
N GLU A 238 4.11 10.92 12.45
CA GLU A 238 5.51 10.91 12.85
C GLU A 238 5.85 9.66 13.68
N VAL A 239 7.01 9.05 13.41
CA VAL A 239 7.59 8.01 14.25
C VAL A 239 8.44 8.67 15.33
N THR A 240 8.04 8.46 16.58
CA THR A 240 8.68 9.05 17.77
C THR A 240 9.23 8.02 18.74
N ALA A 241 8.95 6.72 18.51
CA ALA A 241 9.39 5.61 19.35
C ALA A 241 10.09 4.51 18.54
N GLU A 242 10.81 3.64 19.24
CA GLU A 242 11.45 2.46 18.64
C GLU A 242 10.41 1.48 18.10
N PRO A 243 10.73 0.71 17.04
CA PRO A 243 9.83 -0.28 16.49
C PRO A 243 9.57 -1.44 17.45
N VAL A 244 8.33 -1.92 17.48
CA VAL A 244 7.95 -3.13 18.21
C VAL A 244 8.10 -4.36 17.31
N ARG A 245 8.44 -5.52 17.89
CA ARG A 245 8.76 -6.76 17.17
C ARG A 245 7.90 -7.91 17.67
N PRO A 246 6.69 -8.09 17.15
CA PRO A 246 5.77 -9.11 17.65
C PRO A 246 6.36 -10.53 17.54
N ASN A 247 7.03 -10.86 16.43
CA ASN A 247 7.58 -12.19 16.24
C ASN A 247 8.78 -12.51 17.18
N VAL A 248 9.45 -11.52 17.74
CA VAL A 248 10.44 -11.74 18.81
C VAL A 248 9.74 -12.21 20.10
N VAL A 249 8.62 -11.58 20.45
CA VAL A 249 7.80 -11.97 21.62
C VAL A 249 7.25 -13.37 21.43
N LEU A 250 6.66 -13.65 20.27
CA LEU A 250 6.06 -14.95 19.98
C LEU A 250 7.12 -16.06 19.90
N ARG A 251 8.31 -15.79 19.37
CA ARG A 251 9.43 -16.76 19.34
C ARG A 251 9.92 -17.10 20.76
N ARG A 252 10.02 -16.12 21.65
CA ARG A 252 10.42 -16.32 23.06
C ARG A 252 9.41 -17.14 23.85
N ASN A 253 8.16 -17.19 23.40
CA ASN A 253 7.07 -17.95 24.00
C ASN A 253 6.71 -19.22 23.20
N ASP A 254 7.60 -19.68 22.34
CA ASP A 254 7.48 -20.92 21.58
C ASP A 254 6.29 -21.00 20.60
N LEU A 255 5.63 -19.90 20.30
CA LEU A 255 4.53 -19.82 19.33
C LEU A 255 5.04 -19.65 17.88
N PHE A 256 6.09 -18.84 17.69
CA PHE A 256 6.75 -18.67 16.40
C PHE A 256 8.04 -19.47 16.36
N ARG A 257 8.09 -20.47 15.52
CA ARG A 257 9.24 -21.37 15.37
C ARG A 257 10.13 -20.94 14.21
N THR A 258 11.43 -21.17 14.38
CA THR A 258 12.44 -20.91 13.36
C THR A 258 13.35 -22.10 13.21
N ARG A 259 13.96 -22.24 12.04
CA ARG A 259 15.03 -23.20 11.75
C ARG A 259 16.32 -22.48 11.41
N THR A 260 17.44 -23.02 11.85
CA THR A 260 18.77 -22.45 11.57
C THR A 260 19.37 -23.12 10.35
N ILE A 261 19.74 -22.32 9.36
CA ILE A 261 20.40 -22.78 8.13
C ILE A 261 21.62 -21.89 7.90
N ALA A 262 22.80 -22.49 7.80
CA ALA A 262 24.09 -21.77 7.66
C ALA A 262 24.28 -20.65 8.69
N GLY A 263 23.85 -20.87 9.93
CA GLY A 263 23.92 -19.89 11.02
C GLY A 263 22.83 -18.82 11.03
N MET A 264 21.99 -18.76 10.00
CA MET A 264 20.90 -17.79 9.86
C MET A 264 19.55 -18.40 10.30
N SER A 265 18.69 -17.59 10.87
CA SER A 265 17.36 -17.99 11.35
C SER A 265 16.30 -17.72 10.27
N TYR A 266 15.54 -18.74 9.92
CA TYR A 266 14.44 -18.65 8.94
C TYR A 266 13.12 -19.09 9.59
N PRO A 267 11.96 -18.48 9.22
CA PRO A 267 10.67 -18.91 9.73
C PRO A 267 10.35 -20.36 9.40
N ASP A 268 9.79 -21.07 10.36
CA ASP A 268 9.18 -22.39 10.15
C ASP A 268 7.67 -22.28 10.40
N PHE A 269 6.93 -21.90 9.38
CA PHE A 269 5.49 -21.76 9.47
C PHE A 269 4.73 -23.09 9.63
N TYR A 270 5.38 -24.22 9.36
CA TYR A 270 4.80 -25.55 9.55
C TYR A 270 4.82 -25.98 11.02
N GLN A 271 5.79 -25.47 11.79
CA GLN A 271 5.93 -25.73 13.24
C GLN A 271 5.43 -24.58 14.11
N SER A 272 5.12 -23.43 13.52
CA SER A 272 4.59 -22.27 14.25
C SER A 272 3.11 -22.44 14.52
N THR A 273 2.70 -22.23 15.77
CA THR A 273 1.29 -22.24 16.19
C THR A 273 0.66 -20.84 16.17
N ALA A 274 1.50 -19.77 16.22
CA ALA A 274 1.08 -18.41 15.94
C ALA A 274 2.25 -17.55 15.45
N PHE A 275 1.95 -16.56 14.65
CA PHE A 275 2.90 -15.56 14.12
C PHE A 275 2.18 -14.28 13.75
N ALA A 276 2.95 -13.20 13.58
CA ALA A 276 2.44 -11.89 13.18
C ALA A 276 2.98 -11.51 11.80
N MET A 277 2.10 -11.04 10.91
CA MET A 277 2.47 -10.34 9.69
C MET A 277 2.41 -8.85 9.93
N CYS A 278 3.55 -8.17 9.82
CA CYS A 278 3.72 -6.76 10.15
C CYS A 278 3.45 -5.86 8.94
N ASP A 279 2.77 -4.74 9.17
CA ASP A 279 2.54 -3.72 8.15
C ASP A 279 2.38 -2.35 8.82
N HIS A 280 3.42 -1.52 8.77
CA HIS A 280 3.44 -0.18 9.38
C HIS A 280 3.06 -0.18 10.88
N GLU A 281 2.02 0.54 11.29
CA GLU A 281 1.61 0.69 12.70
C GLU A 281 0.88 -0.53 13.27
N PHE A 282 0.71 -1.60 12.50
CA PHE A 282 -0.07 -2.75 12.94
C PHE A 282 0.55 -4.08 12.51
N CYS A 283 0.07 -5.13 13.13
CA CYS A 283 0.31 -6.49 12.68
C CYS A 283 -0.98 -7.30 12.66
N VAL A 284 -1.05 -8.28 11.76
CA VAL A 284 -2.14 -9.26 11.69
C VAL A 284 -1.62 -10.56 12.30
N VAL A 285 -2.30 -11.07 13.32
CA VAL A 285 -1.91 -12.30 14.04
C VAL A 285 -2.64 -13.49 13.44
N TYR A 286 -1.87 -14.50 13.05
CA TYR A 286 -2.34 -15.74 12.46
C TYR A 286 -1.95 -16.97 13.29
N GLY A 287 -2.57 -18.10 13.03
CA GLY A 287 -2.29 -19.39 13.60
C GLY A 287 -3.35 -19.89 14.58
N GLU A 288 -3.22 -21.16 15.00
CA GLU A 288 -4.17 -21.85 15.85
C GLU A 288 -4.20 -21.26 17.28
N GLU A 289 -3.04 -20.87 17.80
CA GLU A 289 -2.89 -20.24 19.12
C GLU A 289 -2.93 -18.70 19.05
N ARG A 290 -3.60 -18.11 18.05
CA ARG A 290 -3.67 -16.63 17.88
C ARG A 290 -4.21 -15.90 19.11
N ALA A 291 -5.16 -16.48 19.84
CA ALA A 291 -5.71 -15.87 21.06
C ALA A 291 -4.62 -15.69 22.13
N LYS A 292 -3.83 -16.74 22.39
CA LYS A 292 -2.70 -16.71 23.32
C LYS A 292 -1.61 -15.73 22.84
N ALA A 293 -1.35 -15.68 21.52
CA ALA A 293 -0.41 -14.72 20.97
C ALA A 293 -0.85 -13.28 21.22
N VAL A 294 -2.13 -12.97 21.07
CA VAL A 294 -2.71 -11.66 21.36
C VAL A 294 -2.54 -11.30 22.83
N GLU A 295 -2.86 -12.21 23.75
CA GLU A 295 -2.68 -12.00 25.20
C GLU A 295 -1.22 -11.67 25.55
N LEU A 296 -0.26 -12.45 25.00
CA LEU A 296 1.16 -12.22 25.22
C LEU A 296 1.64 -10.87 24.66
N LEU A 297 1.20 -10.50 23.48
CA LEU A 297 1.56 -9.22 22.85
C LEU A 297 0.97 -8.05 23.64
N LEU A 298 -0.29 -8.11 24.04
CA LEU A 298 -0.92 -7.07 24.85
C LEU A 298 -0.26 -6.94 26.23
N ALA A 299 0.17 -8.06 26.85
CA ALA A 299 0.84 -8.07 28.14
C ALA A 299 2.20 -7.36 28.13
N THR A 300 2.86 -7.18 26.98
CA THR A 300 4.10 -6.38 26.87
C THR A 300 3.84 -4.89 27.11
N GLY A 301 2.61 -4.42 26.93
CA GLY A 301 2.28 -3.00 27.00
C GLY A 301 2.58 -2.21 25.73
N ASP A 302 3.18 -2.83 24.71
CA ASP A 302 3.61 -2.20 23.44
C ASP A 302 2.52 -2.20 22.35
N TYR A 303 1.46 -2.99 22.58
CA TYR A 303 0.36 -3.17 21.63
C TYR A 303 -0.98 -2.80 22.25
N GLU A 304 -1.93 -2.49 21.38
CA GLU A 304 -3.33 -2.25 21.75
C GLU A 304 -4.29 -2.83 20.71
N LEU A 305 -5.52 -3.09 21.13
CA LEU A 305 -6.59 -3.48 20.21
C LEU A 305 -7.13 -2.22 19.50
N PRO A 306 -7.52 -2.34 18.22
CA PRO A 306 -8.31 -1.30 17.56
C PRO A 306 -9.64 -1.06 18.28
N ASP A 307 -10.25 0.09 18.03
CA ASP A 307 -11.61 0.37 18.54
C ASP A 307 -12.64 -0.67 18.02
N GLU A 308 -13.82 -0.67 18.65
CA GLU A 308 -14.86 -1.66 18.34
C GLU A 308 -15.33 -1.57 16.87
N ALA A 309 -15.50 -0.37 16.34
CA ALA A 309 -15.93 -0.16 14.96
C ALA A 309 -14.89 -0.68 13.95
N CYS A 310 -13.61 -0.45 14.23
CA CYS A 310 -12.49 -0.99 13.45
C CYS A 310 -12.48 -2.53 13.50
N ARG A 311 -12.62 -3.12 14.69
CA ARG A 311 -12.68 -4.58 14.83
C ARG A 311 -13.87 -5.19 14.08
N ALA A 312 -15.05 -4.57 14.16
CA ALA A 312 -16.23 -5.02 13.43
C ALA A 312 -15.99 -5.06 11.90
N SER A 313 -15.23 -4.11 11.36
CA SER A 313 -14.90 -4.07 9.92
C SER A 313 -13.91 -5.16 9.49
N LEU A 314 -13.21 -5.79 10.43
CA LEU A 314 -12.20 -6.82 10.16
C LEU A 314 -12.75 -8.25 10.18
N GLY A 315 -13.93 -8.49 10.79
CA GLY A 315 -14.48 -9.83 10.96
C GLY A 315 -13.53 -10.75 11.73
N ASP A 316 -13.13 -11.86 11.11
CA ASP A 316 -12.24 -12.86 11.73
C ASP A 316 -10.75 -12.49 11.77
N PHE A 317 -10.37 -11.38 11.13
CA PHE A 317 -8.98 -10.94 11.17
C PHE A 317 -8.62 -10.34 12.53
N THR A 318 -7.51 -10.79 13.09
CA THR A 318 -6.99 -10.31 14.37
C THR A 318 -5.86 -9.32 14.13
N VAL A 319 -6.14 -8.05 14.34
CA VAL A 319 -5.19 -6.94 14.16
C VAL A 319 -4.82 -6.34 15.50
N LEU A 320 -3.54 -6.11 15.73
CA LEU A 320 -3.00 -5.33 16.84
C LEU A 320 -2.29 -4.09 16.32
N LEU A 321 -2.45 -2.98 17.02
CA LEU A 321 -1.77 -1.72 16.74
C LEU A 321 -0.54 -1.58 17.63
N ALA A 322 0.57 -1.11 17.08
CA ALA A 322 1.70 -0.64 17.87
C ALA A 322 1.31 0.63 18.62
N LYS A 323 1.73 0.80 19.87
CA LYS A 323 1.41 2.00 20.65
C LYS A 323 2.23 3.22 20.21
N GLY A 324 1.60 4.35 20.40
CA GLY A 324 2.12 5.74 20.43
C GLY A 324 3.40 6.04 19.65
N GLY A 325 3.30 6.32 18.35
CA GLY A 325 4.44 6.76 17.54
C GLY A 325 5.42 5.65 17.15
N SER A 326 5.09 4.38 17.44
CA SER A 326 5.85 3.20 17.05
C SER A 326 5.26 2.53 15.79
N TRP A 327 5.98 1.54 15.26
CA TRP A 327 5.55 0.72 14.14
C TRP A 327 5.99 -0.74 14.32
N CYS A 328 5.40 -1.69 13.58
CA CYS A 328 5.66 -3.12 13.70
C CYS A 328 6.77 -3.56 12.75
N ASP A 329 7.93 -3.89 13.30
CA ASP A 329 9.06 -4.49 12.58
C ASP A 329 8.83 -6.01 12.43
N TYR A 330 8.99 -6.55 11.22
CA TYR A 330 8.79 -7.97 10.93
C TYR A 330 9.85 -8.89 11.55
N ALA A 331 10.98 -8.35 12.04
CA ALA A 331 12.10 -9.13 12.55
C ALA A 331 11.69 -10.06 13.71
N TRP A 332 12.21 -11.29 13.69
CA TRP A 332 12.04 -12.30 14.76
C TRP A 332 13.36 -12.63 15.46
N TRP A 333 14.49 -12.10 15.01
CA TRP A 333 15.81 -12.28 15.61
C TRP A 333 16.16 -11.12 16.53
N THR A 334 16.99 -11.41 17.53
CA THR A 334 17.53 -10.41 18.46
C THR A 334 19.03 -10.18 18.23
N ASP A 335 19.75 -11.20 17.78
CA ASP A 335 21.15 -11.12 17.38
C ASP A 335 21.26 -10.93 15.86
N LYS A 336 21.96 -9.89 15.42
CA LYS A 336 22.19 -9.62 14.01
C LYS A 336 22.89 -10.75 13.25
N ARG A 337 23.64 -11.61 13.97
CA ARG A 337 24.34 -12.76 13.38
C ARG A 337 23.39 -13.87 12.93
N GLU A 338 22.20 -13.98 13.53
CA GLU A 338 21.17 -14.94 13.12
C GLU A 338 20.16 -14.36 12.12
N ALA A 339 20.31 -13.08 11.71
CA ALA A 339 19.44 -12.46 10.74
C ALA A 339 19.50 -13.22 9.40
N PRO A 340 18.33 -13.46 8.73
CA PRO A 340 18.33 -14.07 7.41
C PRO A 340 19.06 -13.18 6.39
N ASP A 341 19.57 -13.75 5.32
CA ASP A 341 20.32 -13.05 4.27
C ASP A 341 19.54 -11.89 3.64
N PHE A 342 18.23 -12.03 3.53
CA PHE A 342 17.35 -10.98 3.00
C PHE A 342 17.09 -9.82 3.98
N ALA A 343 17.50 -9.91 5.24
CA ALA A 343 17.22 -8.86 6.25
C ALA A 343 17.87 -7.51 5.91
N SER A 344 18.96 -7.53 5.17
CA SER A 344 19.70 -6.31 4.76
C SER A 344 19.34 -5.85 3.34
N HIS A 345 18.42 -6.52 2.66
CA HIS A 345 18.05 -6.25 1.28
C HIS A 345 16.56 -5.92 1.14
N VAL A 346 16.21 -5.27 0.05
CA VAL A 346 14.81 -5.14 -0.35
C VAL A 346 14.35 -6.47 -0.93
N ASP A 347 13.58 -7.22 -0.16
CA ASP A 347 12.98 -8.50 -0.57
C ASP A 347 11.54 -8.57 -0.08
N ILE A 348 10.59 -8.50 -1.00
CA ILE A 348 9.16 -8.50 -0.73
C ILE A 348 8.55 -9.91 -0.72
N HIS A 349 9.31 -10.95 -1.06
CA HIS A 349 8.78 -12.31 -1.22
C HIS A 349 9.06 -13.21 -0.03
N ASN A 350 10.17 -12.98 0.68
CA ASN A 350 10.64 -13.87 1.75
C ASN A 350 10.35 -13.35 3.17
N LYS A 351 9.88 -12.11 3.30
CA LYS A 351 9.61 -11.48 4.60
C LYS A 351 8.16 -11.70 5.03
N PRO A 352 7.89 -12.07 6.29
CA PRO A 352 6.53 -12.10 6.85
C PRO A 352 6.09 -10.69 7.31
N GLY A 353 6.25 -9.69 6.48
CA GLY A 353 5.87 -8.34 6.79
C GLY A 353 6.49 -7.31 5.85
N TYR A 354 5.83 -6.16 5.69
CA TYR A 354 6.42 -4.99 5.10
C TYR A 354 7.23 -4.24 6.16
N ASP A 355 8.46 -3.96 5.86
CA ASP A 355 9.34 -3.17 6.72
C ASP A 355 9.69 -1.83 6.05
N PRO A 356 9.25 -0.69 6.59
CA PRO A 356 9.61 0.63 6.06
C PRO A 356 11.13 0.89 5.97
N LYS A 357 11.95 0.13 6.69
CA LYS A 357 13.42 0.17 6.52
C LYS A 357 13.89 -0.22 5.13
N GLU A 358 13.06 -0.95 4.36
CA GLU A 358 13.32 -1.28 2.96
C GLU A 358 13.42 -0.04 2.06
N LEU A 359 12.94 1.12 2.51
CA LEU A 359 13.13 2.39 1.84
C LEU A 359 14.57 2.89 1.89
N PHE A 360 15.42 2.27 2.72
CA PHE A 360 16.82 2.61 2.87
C PHE A 360 17.67 1.44 2.37
N PHE A 361 18.77 1.75 1.66
CA PHE A 361 19.71 0.72 1.27
C PHE A 361 20.29 0.01 2.49
N PHE A 362 20.22 -1.31 2.48
CA PHE A 362 20.76 -2.19 3.53
C PHE A 362 20.26 -1.89 4.95
N ASN A 363 18.99 -1.48 5.09
CA ASN A 363 18.37 -1.21 6.40
C ASN A 363 19.16 -0.23 7.30
N ARG A 364 19.87 0.70 6.72
CA ARG A 364 20.70 1.66 7.46
C ARG A 364 19.97 2.93 7.88
N GLY A 365 18.78 3.17 7.38
CA GLY A 365 18.01 4.36 7.67
C GLY A 365 17.09 4.21 8.88
N ILE A 366 16.64 5.36 9.41
CA ILE A 366 15.64 5.45 10.47
C ILE A 366 14.31 5.85 9.83
N VAL A 367 13.27 5.07 10.05
CA VAL A 367 11.91 5.38 9.64
C VAL A 367 11.42 6.57 10.45
N LYS A 368 10.90 7.61 9.77
CA LYS A 368 10.43 8.87 10.37
C LYS A 368 8.93 9.08 10.26
N GLY A 369 8.27 8.32 9.43
CA GLY A 369 6.83 8.37 9.26
C GLY A 369 6.24 6.98 9.07
N THR A 370 5.02 6.79 9.53
CA THR A 370 4.28 5.53 9.46
C THR A 370 2.79 5.79 9.27
N HIS A 371 2.01 4.74 9.02
CA HIS A 371 0.56 4.81 8.87
C HIS A 371 -0.07 3.46 9.20
N GLY A 372 -1.39 3.35 9.19
CA GLY A 372 -2.11 2.10 9.43
C GLY A 372 -3.31 2.27 10.36
N ARG A 373 -3.25 3.26 11.26
CA ARG A 373 -4.39 3.62 12.13
C ARG A 373 -5.49 4.29 11.32
N LYS A 374 -6.73 4.14 11.80
CA LYS A 374 -7.84 4.92 11.29
C LYS A 374 -7.54 6.41 11.44
N CYS A 375 -7.72 7.15 10.38
CA CYS A 375 -7.37 8.58 10.31
C CYS A 375 -8.38 9.36 9.47
N ALA A 376 -8.24 10.69 9.48
CA ALA A 376 -8.94 11.57 8.58
C ALA A 376 -8.18 11.68 7.26
N VAL A 377 -8.81 11.30 6.15
CA VAL A 377 -8.27 11.47 4.80
C VAL A 377 -8.95 12.65 4.12
N ALA A 378 -8.25 13.27 3.16
CA ALA A 378 -8.82 14.33 2.35
C ALA A 378 -9.65 13.74 1.21
N GLN A 379 -10.85 14.23 1.04
CA GLN A 379 -11.76 13.87 -0.05
C GLN A 379 -12.27 15.13 -0.71
N SER A 380 -12.26 15.21 -2.06
CA SER A 380 -12.85 16.34 -2.80
C SER A 380 -14.37 16.20 -2.89
N GLU A 381 -15.03 17.35 -2.89
CA GLU A 381 -16.45 17.46 -3.21
C GLU A 381 -16.72 17.07 -4.67
#